data_d8f66ff0b18bf187b70d66aff81653d5
#
_entry.id   d8f66ff0b18bf187b70d66aff81653d5
#
_cell.length_a   1.000
_cell.length_b   1.000
_cell.length_c   1.000
_cell.angle_alpha   90.00
_cell.angle_beta   90.00
_cell.angle_gamma   90.00
#
_symmetry.space_group_name_H-M   'P 1'
#
loop_
_entity.id
_entity.type
_entity.pdbx_description
1 polymer ?
#
loop_
_entity_poly.entity_id
_entity_poly.type
_entity_poly.pdbx_seq_one_letter_code
_entity_poly.pdbx_strand_id
1 'polypeptide(L)'
;MLFVNLHIPGSNNNYERDDAAKAEYRERNQANLSWIKRAFDLATNKQYVGLVLFYQADMFYTHNEAKDLESGYRDTLLSISKQSEELNKPVLLIHGDSHRLIIDQPLKTVDQRHVLENVLRLQVMGAELIQGVEIEVDPKSEQPFSFTPILLKQNMLHPSP
;
A
#
# COMPACT_ATOMS: atom_id res chain seq x y z
N MET A 1 14.52 5.20 8.26
CA MET A 1 13.32 4.63 7.62
C MET A 1 12.72 3.57 8.54
N LEU A 2 11.41 3.53 8.69
CA LEU A 2 10.69 2.48 9.43
C LEU A 2 9.95 1.57 8.42
N PHE A 3 10.11 0.25 8.56
CA PHE A 3 9.47 -0.75 7.71
C PHE A 3 8.39 -1.48 8.50
N VAL A 4 7.20 -1.59 7.93
CA VAL A 4 6.01 -2.09 8.61
C VAL A 4 5.24 -3.04 7.70
N ASN A 5 4.95 -4.26 8.18
CA ASN A 5 4.07 -5.18 7.49
C ASN A 5 2.64 -5.08 8.03
N LEU A 6 1.66 -5.05 7.11
CA LEU A 6 0.23 -5.04 7.41
C LEU A 6 -0.42 -6.31 6.84
N HIS A 7 -1.35 -6.88 7.58
CA HIS A 7 -2.10 -8.04 7.11
C HIS A 7 -3.38 -7.59 6.40
N ILE A 8 -3.25 -7.24 5.12
CA ILE A 8 -4.36 -6.78 4.28
C ILE A 8 -4.42 -7.70 3.05
N PRO A 9 -5.27 -8.75 3.05
CA PRO A 9 -5.46 -9.65 1.91
C PRO A 9 -6.33 -9.02 0.83
N GLY A 10 -6.26 -9.59 -0.39
CA GLY A 10 -7.15 -9.28 -1.51
C GLY A 10 -8.62 -9.62 -1.26
N SER A 11 -9.42 -9.67 -2.33
CA SER A 11 -10.84 -10.03 -2.29
C SER A 11 -11.65 -9.16 -1.30
N ASN A 12 -11.54 -7.84 -1.46
CA ASN A 12 -12.18 -6.86 -0.59
C ASN A 12 -11.85 -7.07 0.90
N ASN A 13 -10.57 -7.36 1.18
CA ASN A 13 -10.10 -7.65 2.55
C ASN A 13 -10.82 -8.83 3.21
N ASN A 14 -11.31 -9.76 2.39
CA ASN A 14 -12.10 -10.93 2.81
C ASN A 14 -13.44 -10.58 3.52
N TYR A 15 -13.91 -9.35 3.36
CA TYR A 15 -15.04 -8.77 4.11
C TYR A 15 -16.39 -9.37 3.74
N GLU A 16 -16.58 -9.83 2.49
CA GLU A 16 -17.91 -10.16 1.95
C GLU A 16 -18.19 -11.66 1.79
N ARG A 17 -17.23 -12.52 2.06
CA ARG A 17 -17.34 -13.94 1.76
C ARG A 17 -18.47 -14.64 2.54
N ASP A 18 -18.50 -14.47 3.86
CA ASP A 18 -19.46 -15.04 4.80
C ASP A 18 -19.38 -14.35 6.17
N ASP A 19 -20.28 -14.68 7.10
CA ASP A 19 -20.33 -14.07 8.44
C ASP A 19 -19.05 -14.36 9.26
N ALA A 20 -18.45 -15.53 9.10
CA ALA A 20 -17.20 -15.88 9.79
C ALA A 20 -16.03 -15.05 9.27
N ALA A 21 -15.93 -14.89 7.94
CA ALA A 21 -14.93 -14.01 7.32
C ALA A 21 -15.12 -12.55 7.74
N LYS A 22 -16.37 -12.08 7.82
CA LYS A 22 -16.68 -10.73 8.28
C LYS A 22 -16.31 -10.51 9.75
N ALA A 23 -16.49 -11.51 10.60
CA ALA A 23 -16.06 -11.45 12.01
C ALA A 23 -14.51 -11.39 12.11
N GLU A 24 -13.80 -12.26 11.38
CA GLU A 24 -12.34 -12.26 11.29
C GLU A 24 -11.81 -10.93 10.79
N TYR A 25 -12.40 -10.39 9.71
CA TYR A 25 -12.06 -9.08 9.17
C TYR A 25 -12.10 -7.99 10.23
N ARG A 26 -13.16 -7.93 11.04
CA ARG A 26 -13.31 -6.89 12.06
C ARG A 26 -12.16 -6.90 13.07
N GLU A 27 -11.79 -8.08 13.56
CA GLU A 27 -10.69 -8.25 14.51
C GLU A 27 -9.36 -7.87 13.88
N ARG A 28 -9.05 -8.39 12.71
CA ARG A 28 -7.82 -8.12 11.98
C ARG A 28 -7.71 -6.65 11.56
N ASN A 29 -8.80 -6.05 11.07
CA ASN A 29 -8.82 -4.64 10.68
C ASN A 29 -8.55 -3.73 11.87
N GLN A 30 -9.18 -4.00 13.02
CA GLN A 30 -8.91 -3.26 14.26
C GLN A 30 -7.44 -3.38 14.69
N ALA A 31 -6.85 -4.56 14.60
CA ALA A 31 -5.44 -4.78 14.89
C ALA A 31 -4.54 -3.99 13.91
N ASN A 32 -4.84 -4.03 12.61
CA ASN A 32 -4.12 -3.27 11.60
C ASN A 32 -4.20 -1.76 11.84
N LEU A 33 -5.39 -1.21 12.13
CA LEU A 33 -5.56 0.22 12.41
C LEU A 33 -4.74 0.66 13.62
N SER A 34 -4.74 -0.16 14.68
CA SER A 34 -3.91 0.09 15.87
C SER A 34 -2.42 0.02 15.54
N TRP A 35 -2.02 -0.93 14.70
CA TRP A 35 -0.63 -1.11 14.27
C TRP A 35 -0.15 0.05 13.40
N ILE A 36 -0.97 0.50 12.43
CA ILE A 36 -0.70 1.67 11.59
C ILE A 36 -0.47 2.90 12.48
N LYS A 37 -1.43 3.20 13.38
CA LYS A 37 -1.27 4.34 14.29
C LYS A 37 0.05 4.28 15.07
N ARG A 38 0.36 3.14 15.69
CA ARG A 38 1.60 2.96 16.46
C ARG A 38 2.86 3.13 15.60
N ALA A 39 2.83 2.68 14.35
CA ALA A 39 3.96 2.83 13.43
C ALA A 39 4.22 4.31 13.10
N PHE A 40 3.17 5.08 12.81
CA PHE A 40 3.28 6.52 12.55
C PHE A 40 3.71 7.29 13.81
N ASP A 41 3.13 6.98 14.98
CA ASP A 41 3.56 7.54 16.27
C ASP A 41 5.05 7.26 16.52
N LEU A 42 5.51 6.03 16.25
CA LEU A 42 6.92 5.64 16.40
C LEU A 42 7.81 6.41 15.43
N ALA A 43 7.39 6.56 14.17
CA ALA A 43 8.14 7.32 13.16
C ALA A 43 8.31 8.78 13.57
N THR A 44 7.27 9.39 14.12
CA THR A 44 7.29 10.75 14.65
C THR A 44 8.22 10.86 15.88
N ASN A 45 8.00 10.02 16.88
CA ASN A 45 8.74 10.07 18.16
C ASN A 45 10.23 9.78 18.01
N LYS A 46 10.60 8.89 17.07
CA LYS A 46 12.00 8.53 16.78
C LYS A 46 12.60 9.36 15.67
N GLN A 47 11.84 10.30 15.11
CA GLN A 47 12.28 11.18 14.01
C GLN A 47 12.81 10.40 12.80
N TYR A 48 12.18 9.26 12.46
CA TYR A 48 12.54 8.54 11.24
C TYR A 48 12.31 9.43 10.01
N VAL A 49 13.12 9.23 8.98
CA VAL A 49 13.05 10.02 7.73
C VAL A 49 11.81 9.70 6.89
N GLY A 50 11.16 8.56 7.14
CA GLY A 50 9.91 8.16 6.48
C GLY A 50 9.50 6.74 6.86
N LEU A 51 8.38 6.29 6.26
CA LEU A 51 7.78 4.97 6.46
C LEU A 51 7.72 4.17 5.16
N VAL A 52 7.81 2.83 5.28
CA VAL A 52 7.48 1.89 4.21
C VAL A 52 6.45 0.90 4.75
N LEU A 53 5.27 0.84 4.13
CA LEU A 53 4.19 -0.08 4.48
C LEU A 53 4.09 -1.18 3.43
N PHE A 54 4.21 -2.45 3.86
CA PHE A 54 4.06 -3.62 3.00
C PHE A 54 2.73 -4.31 3.29
N TYR A 55 2.00 -4.68 2.24
CA TYR A 55 0.77 -5.45 2.33
C TYR A 55 0.51 -6.18 1.01
N GLN A 56 -0.52 -7.04 0.94
CA GLN A 56 -0.77 -7.84 -0.25
C GLN A 56 -1.75 -7.18 -1.23
N ALA A 57 -2.88 -6.66 -0.74
CA ALA A 57 -4.02 -6.24 -1.53
C ALA A 57 -3.79 -4.99 -2.38
N ASP A 58 -4.31 -4.94 -3.59
CA ASP A 58 -4.50 -3.68 -4.31
C ASP A 58 -5.75 -2.95 -3.77
N MET A 59 -5.55 -2.12 -2.74
CA MET A 59 -6.62 -1.35 -2.10
C MET A 59 -7.20 -0.25 -3.00
N PHE A 60 -6.54 0.05 -4.13
CA PHE A 60 -6.89 1.11 -5.07
C PHE A 60 -7.59 0.58 -6.32
N TYR A 61 -7.83 -0.73 -6.39
CA TYR A 61 -8.47 -1.34 -7.54
C TYR A 61 -9.98 -1.08 -7.53
N THR A 62 -10.45 -0.37 -8.55
CA THR A 62 -11.82 0.21 -8.63
C THR A 62 -12.92 -0.81 -9.03
N HIS A 63 -12.63 -2.10 -9.06
CA HIS A 63 -13.58 -3.13 -9.51
C HIS A 63 -14.89 -3.18 -8.69
N ASN A 64 -14.90 -2.59 -7.50
CA ASN A 64 -16.04 -2.60 -6.59
C ASN A 64 -16.96 -1.38 -6.70
N GLU A 65 -16.58 -0.33 -7.44
CA GLU A 65 -17.41 0.88 -7.62
C GLU A 65 -18.77 0.58 -8.30
N ALA A 66 -18.84 -0.51 -9.08
CA ALA A 66 -20.06 -0.85 -9.84
C ALA A 66 -21.13 -1.59 -9.03
N LYS A 67 -20.89 -1.90 -7.74
CA LYS A 67 -21.78 -2.81 -6.97
C LYS A 67 -22.34 -2.23 -5.68
N ASP A 68 -22.14 -0.95 -5.36
CA ASP A 68 -22.53 -0.36 -4.06
C ASP A 68 -22.02 -1.15 -2.83
N LEU A 69 -20.98 -1.93 -3.00
CA LEU A 69 -20.43 -2.75 -1.94
C LEU A 69 -19.53 -1.92 -1.03
N GLU A 70 -19.72 -2.07 0.27
CA GLU A 70 -18.86 -1.44 1.25
C GLU A 70 -17.42 -1.93 1.10
N SER A 71 -16.46 -1.02 0.97
CA SER A 71 -15.05 -1.38 0.81
C SER A 71 -14.44 -1.81 2.14
N GLY A 72 -13.95 -3.06 2.20
CA GLY A 72 -13.15 -3.58 3.31
C GLY A 72 -11.80 -2.89 3.49
N TYR A 73 -11.41 -1.97 2.60
CA TYR A 73 -10.16 -1.20 2.67
C TYR A 73 -10.35 0.23 3.17
N ARG A 74 -11.60 0.70 3.25
CA ARG A 74 -11.92 2.11 3.54
C ARG A 74 -11.25 2.62 4.80
N ASP A 75 -11.40 1.91 5.91
CA ASP A 75 -10.85 2.35 7.21
C ASP A 75 -9.32 2.41 7.18
N THR A 76 -8.70 1.44 6.53
CA THR A 76 -7.23 1.38 6.36
C THR A 76 -6.75 2.56 5.52
N LEU A 77 -7.37 2.83 4.36
CA LEU A 77 -7.01 3.97 3.51
C LEU A 77 -7.20 5.30 4.23
N LEU A 78 -8.32 5.49 4.94
CA LEU A 78 -8.55 6.70 5.74
C LEU A 78 -7.53 6.86 6.86
N SER A 79 -7.16 5.77 7.54
CA SER A 79 -6.14 5.79 8.59
C SER A 79 -4.77 6.18 8.04
N ILE A 80 -4.34 5.56 6.94
CA ILE A 80 -3.06 5.88 6.29
C ILE A 80 -3.07 7.33 5.79
N SER A 81 -4.15 7.78 5.16
CA SER A 81 -4.32 9.15 4.68
C SER A 81 -4.10 10.17 5.80
N LYS A 82 -4.89 10.04 6.87
CA LYS A 82 -4.80 10.92 8.04
C LYS A 82 -3.40 10.94 8.66
N GLN A 83 -2.84 9.77 8.91
CA GLN A 83 -1.52 9.67 9.54
C GLN A 83 -0.41 10.24 8.63
N SER A 84 -0.53 10.09 7.30
CA SER A 84 0.44 10.63 6.34
C SER A 84 0.37 12.14 6.22
N GLU A 85 -0.83 12.73 6.32
CA GLU A 85 -0.99 14.19 6.41
C GLU A 85 -0.29 14.74 7.66
N GLU A 86 -0.54 14.13 8.82
CA GLU A 86 0.02 14.55 10.11
C GLU A 86 1.54 14.36 10.17
N LEU A 87 2.07 13.27 9.61
CA LEU A 87 3.50 12.97 9.59
C LEU A 87 4.28 13.93 8.70
N ASN A 88 3.72 14.29 7.55
CA ASN A 88 4.33 15.14 6.51
C ASN A 88 5.79 14.74 6.16
N LYS A 89 6.03 13.43 6.09
CA LYS A 89 7.30 12.81 5.68
C LYS A 89 7.03 11.76 4.61
N PRO A 90 8.05 11.33 3.85
CA PRO A 90 7.89 10.32 2.82
C PRO A 90 7.29 9.00 3.34
N VAL A 91 6.24 8.53 2.69
CA VAL A 91 5.60 7.24 2.93
C VAL A 91 5.57 6.45 1.62
N LEU A 92 6.04 5.21 1.65
CA LEU A 92 5.99 4.30 0.51
C LEU A 92 5.03 3.15 0.82
N LEU A 93 4.02 2.96 -0.02
CA LEU A 93 3.10 1.84 0.01
C LEU A 93 3.58 0.78 -0.99
N ILE A 94 3.87 -0.44 -0.53
CA ILE A 94 4.32 -1.53 -1.40
C ILE A 94 3.32 -2.68 -1.31
N HIS A 95 2.78 -3.07 -2.47
CA HIS A 95 1.82 -4.18 -2.55
C HIS A 95 1.88 -4.91 -3.90
N GLY A 96 1.16 -6.02 -4.01
CA GLY A 96 1.00 -6.82 -5.22
C GLY A 96 -0.45 -6.82 -5.71
N ASP A 97 -1.02 -8.01 -5.84
CA ASP A 97 -2.40 -8.38 -6.16
C ASP A 97 -2.77 -8.24 -7.65
N SER A 98 -2.76 -7.05 -8.22
CA SER A 98 -3.22 -6.82 -9.61
C SER A 98 -2.16 -7.11 -10.68
N HIS A 99 -1.01 -7.68 -10.33
CA HIS A 99 0.04 -8.20 -11.21
C HIS A 99 0.60 -7.18 -12.22
N ARG A 100 0.64 -5.90 -11.88
CA ARG A 100 1.18 -4.82 -12.72
C ARG A 100 2.21 -4.02 -11.98
N LEU A 101 3.26 -3.60 -12.67
CA LEU A 101 4.17 -2.60 -12.12
C LEU A 101 3.52 -1.22 -12.21
N ILE A 102 3.25 -0.61 -11.08
CA ILE A 102 2.70 0.75 -10.99
C ILE A 102 3.50 1.54 -9.96
N ILE A 103 3.92 2.75 -10.32
CA ILE A 103 4.54 3.72 -9.42
C ILE A 103 3.77 5.02 -9.59
N ASP A 104 3.02 5.43 -8.57
CA ASP A 104 2.16 6.62 -8.61
C ASP A 104 1.85 7.16 -7.20
N GLN A 105 0.95 8.15 -7.12
CA GLN A 105 0.47 8.79 -5.90
C GLN A 105 -1.06 8.69 -5.81
N PRO A 106 -1.62 7.51 -5.50
CA PRO A 106 -3.07 7.29 -5.55
C PRO A 106 -3.81 7.81 -4.32
N LEU A 107 -3.10 8.08 -3.21
CA LEU A 107 -3.73 8.45 -1.95
C LEU A 107 -4.05 9.95 -1.92
N LYS A 108 -5.25 10.26 -1.44
CA LYS A 108 -5.70 11.65 -1.28
C LYS A 108 -5.80 12.02 0.19
N THR A 109 -5.89 13.32 0.45
CA THR A 109 -6.24 13.89 1.76
C THR A 109 -7.57 13.32 2.28
N VAL A 110 -7.79 13.38 3.59
CA VAL A 110 -9.03 12.87 4.20
C VAL A 110 -10.29 13.51 3.60
N ASP A 111 -10.22 14.79 3.21
CA ASP A 111 -11.30 15.49 2.54
C ASP A 111 -11.42 15.20 1.02
N GLN A 112 -10.57 14.31 0.49
CA GLN A 112 -10.51 13.85 -0.91
C GLN A 112 -10.19 14.95 -1.96
N ARG A 113 -9.75 16.13 -1.53
CA ARG A 113 -9.55 17.28 -2.43
C ARG A 113 -8.17 17.31 -3.08
N HIS A 114 -7.15 16.82 -2.38
CA HIS A 114 -5.76 16.92 -2.83
C HIS A 114 -5.08 15.55 -2.81
N VAL A 115 -4.16 15.33 -3.72
CA VAL A 115 -3.26 14.17 -3.68
C VAL A 115 -2.24 14.39 -2.56
N LEU A 116 -1.93 13.34 -1.81
CA LEU A 116 -0.85 13.34 -0.81
C LEU A 116 0.49 13.16 -1.52
N GLU A 117 1.17 14.26 -1.80
CA GLU A 117 2.43 14.27 -2.55
C GLU A 117 3.56 13.54 -1.82
N ASN A 118 3.47 13.40 -0.50
CA ASN A 118 4.42 12.66 0.32
C ASN A 118 4.17 11.15 0.36
N VAL A 119 3.11 10.64 -0.30
CA VAL A 119 2.79 9.21 -0.35
C VAL A 119 2.96 8.66 -1.76
N LEU A 120 3.93 7.75 -1.92
CA LEU A 120 4.13 6.98 -3.15
C LEU A 120 3.56 5.56 -3.00
N ARG A 121 3.07 5.02 -4.11
CA ARG A 121 2.76 3.60 -4.24
C ARG A 121 3.74 2.92 -5.18
N LEU A 122 4.20 1.74 -4.79
CA LEU A 122 4.82 0.75 -5.65
C LEU A 122 3.95 -0.51 -5.64
N GLN A 123 3.26 -0.79 -6.74
CA GLN A 123 2.67 -2.10 -6.99
C GLN A 123 3.66 -2.94 -7.78
N VAL A 124 3.93 -4.15 -7.32
CA VAL A 124 4.88 -5.06 -7.97
C VAL A 124 4.19 -6.00 -8.95
N MET A 125 4.98 -6.54 -9.88
CA MET A 125 4.54 -7.52 -10.85
C MET A 125 4.07 -8.81 -10.16
N GLY A 126 3.23 -9.59 -10.84
CA GLY A 126 2.69 -10.84 -10.34
C GLY A 126 3.42 -12.09 -10.86
N ALA A 127 2.81 -13.24 -10.59
CA ALA A 127 3.39 -14.56 -10.82
C ALA A 127 3.72 -14.89 -12.30
N GLU A 128 3.06 -14.25 -13.25
CA GLU A 128 3.34 -14.45 -14.69
C GLU A 128 4.68 -13.82 -15.12
N LEU A 129 5.12 -12.80 -14.39
CA LEU A 129 6.37 -12.11 -14.63
C LEU A 129 7.21 -12.15 -13.34
N ILE A 130 7.95 -13.24 -13.15
CA ILE A 130 8.86 -13.39 -12.01
C ILE A 130 9.98 -12.36 -12.14
N GLN A 131 9.76 -11.20 -11.56
CA GLN A 131 10.66 -10.05 -11.59
C GLN A 131 10.71 -9.41 -10.20
N GLY A 132 11.63 -8.50 -10.03
CA GLY A 132 11.77 -7.72 -8.80
C GLY A 132 11.88 -6.22 -9.09
N VAL A 133 11.83 -5.44 -8.04
CA VAL A 133 12.14 -4.01 -8.09
C VAL A 133 13.16 -3.73 -7.01
N GLU A 134 14.30 -3.17 -7.40
CA GLU A 134 15.26 -2.59 -6.47
C GLU A 134 14.77 -1.22 -6.06
N ILE A 135 14.77 -0.96 -4.76
CA ILE A 135 14.35 0.32 -4.19
C ILE A 135 15.56 0.91 -3.47
N GLU A 136 16.06 2.02 -3.97
CA GLU A 136 17.07 2.81 -3.26
C GLU A 136 16.38 3.88 -2.42
N VAL A 137 16.95 4.16 -1.25
CA VAL A 137 16.45 5.18 -0.34
C VAL A 137 17.57 6.19 -0.06
N ASP A 138 17.44 7.41 -0.59
CA ASP A 138 18.29 8.54 -0.22
C ASP A 138 17.56 9.45 0.77
N PRO A 139 17.89 9.38 2.07
CA PRO A 139 17.20 10.18 3.09
C PRO A 139 17.50 11.68 3.03
N LYS A 140 18.41 12.11 2.15
CA LYS A 140 18.78 13.51 1.95
C LYS A 140 18.06 14.14 0.75
N SER A 141 17.44 13.31 -0.09
CA SER A 141 16.69 13.76 -1.26
C SER A 141 15.28 14.20 -0.87
N GLU A 142 14.74 15.19 -1.55
CA GLU A 142 13.31 15.56 -1.46
C GLU A 142 12.42 14.44 -1.99
N GLN A 143 12.93 13.66 -2.96
CA GLN A 143 12.30 12.43 -3.47
C GLN A 143 13.17 11.23 -3.06
N PRO A 144 12.97 10.69 -1.86
CA PRO A 144 13.92 9.74 -1.28
C PRO A 144 13.88 8.35 -1.89
N PHE A 145 12.87 8.01 -2.69
CA PHE A 145 12.72 6.69 -3.27
C PHE A 145 13.03 6.70 -4.77
N SER A 146 13.90 5.82 -5.20
CA SER A 146 14.09 5.48 -6.61
C SER A 146 13.84 3.99 -6.84
N PHE A 147 13.38 3.64 -8.05
CA PHE A 147 12.92 2.31 -8.39
C PHE A 147 13.59 1.82 -9.67
N THR A 148 14.24 0.66 -9.60
CA THR A 148 14.85 0.01 -10.76
C THR A 148 14.26 -1.37 -10.95
N PRO A 149 13.46 -1.63 -12.01
CA PRO A 149 12.95 -2.95 -12.29
C PRO A 149 14.08 -3.93 -12.62
N ILE A 150 14.08 -5.10 -11.97
CA ILE A 150 15.01 -6.19 -12.25
C ILE A 150 14.34 -7.12 -13.28
N LEU A 151 14.77 -6.98 -14.55
CA LEU A 151 14.20 -7.73 -15.66
C LEU A 151 14.95 -9.04 -15.87
N LEU A 152 14.26 -10.17 -15.79
CA LEU A 152 14.83 -11.49 -16.07
C LEU A 152 14.71 -11.80 -17.56
N LYS A 153 15.80 -12.26 -18.18
CA LYS A 153 15.84 -12.61 -19.62
C LYS A 153 14.77 -13.64 -20.00
N GLN A 154 14.47 -14.59 -19.11
CA GLN A 154 13.45 -15.61 -19.34
C GLN A 154 12.07 -15.02 -19.59
N ASN A 155 11.73 -13.91 -18.91
CA ASN A 155 10.45 -13.23 -19.04
C ASN A 155 10.38 -12.35 -20.30
N MET A 156 11.53 -11.97 -20.86
CA MET A 156 11.60 -11.16 -22.07
C MET A 156 11.41 -11.99 -23.37
N LEU A 157 11.60 -13.31 -23.28
CA LEU A 157 11.50 -14.23 -24.43
C LEU A 157 10.09 -14.75 -24.69
N HIS A 158 9.17 -14.51 -23.76
CA HIS A 158 7.75 -14.89 -23.88
C HIS A 158 6.89 -13.64 -23.75
N PRO A 159 6.73 -12.84 -24.83
CA PRO A 159 5.68 -11.82 -24.83
C PRO A 159 4.35 -12.54 -24.60
N SER A 160 3.61 -12.11 -23.60
CA SER A 160 2.25 -12.62 -23.35
C SER A 160 1.41 -12.51 -24.62
N PRO A 161 0.59 -13.51 -24.94
CA PRO A 161 -0.26 -13.50 -26.10
C PRO A 161 -1.29 -12.37 -26.10
#